data_171870d57badb56fa4c646111cbf2e33
#
_entry.id   171870d57badb56fa4c646111cbf2e33
#
_cell.length_a   1.000
_cell.length_b   1.000
_cell.length_c   1.000
_cell.angle_alpha   90.00
_cell.angle_beta   90.00
_cell.angle_gamma   90.00
#
_symmetry.space_group_name_H-M   'P 1'
#
loop_
_entity.id
_entity.type
_entity.pdbx_description
1 polymer ?
#
loop_
_entity_poly.entity_id
_entity_poly.type
_entity_poly.pdbx_seq_one_letter_code
_entity_poly.pdbx_strand_id
1 'polypeptide(L)'
;MNKIENISFNQNINNEEKIISLLKNKKKSLPTQYLYDDLGSKLFEEICETEEYYLTRTEKQILELNASDIVNEVLPSEIFEFGSGSSKKTKTLIGKVLKKNRTLTYFSFDISVKALRMSYKELNKISKSLRVQLIKGDFNN
;
A
#
# COMPACT_ATOMS: atom_id res chain seq x y z
N MET A 1 14.32 -13.66 4.47
CA MET A 1 13.89 -12.25 4.30
C MET A 1 13.42 -12.12 2.85
N ASN A 2 12.14 -11.80 2.61
CA ASN A 2 11.68 -11.64 1.22
C ASN A 2 12.41 -10.46 0.58
N LYS A 3 12.86 -10.67 -0.64
CA LYS A 3 13.50 -9.64 -1.46
C LYS A 3 12.46 -8.59 -1.81
N ILE A 4 12.77 -7.32 -1.59
CA ILE A 4 11.97 -6.20 -2.09
C ILE A 4 12.46 -5.92 -3.50
N GLU A 5 11.57 -6.00 -4.46
CA GLU A 5 11.85 -5.60 -5.84
C GLU A 5 11.72 -4.08 -5.98
N ASN A 6 12.69 -3.45 -6.63
CA ASN A 6 12.63 -2.03 -6.92
C ASN A 6 12.21 -1.84 -8.38
N ILE A 7 11.11 -1.14 -8.59
CA ILE A 7 10.70 -0.68 -9.92
C ILE A 7 10.89 0.82 -9.96
N SER A 8 11.71 1.31 -10.87
CA SER A 8 11.90 2.73 -11.13
C SER A 8 11.63 2.99 -12.60
N PHE A 9 10.57 3.71 -12.87
CA PHE A 9 10.24 4.22 -14.19
C PHE A 9 10.86 5.61 -14.30
N ASN A 10 11.87 5.82 -15.11
CA ASN A 10 12.60 7.09 -15.33
C ASN A 10 13.46 7.61 -14.17
N GLN A 11 14.76 7.29 -14.24
CA GLN A 11 15.78 7.78 -13.29
C GLN A 11 16.33 9.19 -13.62
N ASN A 12 15.84 9.89 -14.65
CA ASN A 12 16.49 11.10 -15.18
C ASN A 12 15.86 12.43 -14.77
N ILE A 13 14.91 12.46 -13.84
CA ILE A 13 14.45 13.73 -13.29
C ILE A 13 15.26 14.01 -12.04
N ASN A 14 16.11 15.04 -12.09
CA ASN A 14 16.79 15.55 -10.91
C ASN A 14 15.72 16.04 -9.92
N ASN A 15 15.40 15.21 -8.94
CA ASN A 15 14.36 15.49 -7.94
C ASN A 15 14.62 16.81 -7.20
N GLU A 16 15.88 17.18 -6.99
CA GLU A 16 16.26 18.43 -6.34
C GLU A 16 15.85 19.64 -7.18
N GLU A 17 16.15 19.64 -8.48
CA GLU A 17 15.75 20.73 -9.38
C GLU A 17 14.22 20.86 -9.47
N LYS A 18 13.50 19.75 -9.51
CA LYS A 18 12.03 19.74 -9.48
C LYS A 18 11.50 20.37 -8.19
N ILE A 19 12.02 19.98 -7.04
CA ILE A 19 11.62 20.56 -5.75
C ILE A 19 11.92 22.05 -5.71
N ILE A 20 13.13 22.46 -6.10
CA ILE A 20 13.53 23.88 -6.13
C ILE A 20 12.61 24.69 -7.03
N SER A 21 12.25 24.17 -8.21
CA SER A 21 11.33 24.83 -9.13
C SER A 21 9.93 25.02 -8.52
N LEU A 22 9.40 23.98 -7.87
CA LEU A 22 8.09 24.00 -7.21
C LEU A 22 8.04 24.99 -6.04
N LEU A 23 9.14 25.10 -5.28
CA LEU A 23 9.26 26.05 -4.16
C LEU A 23 9.49 27.49 -4.61
N LYS A 24 10.01 27.71 -5.83
CA LYS A 24 10.17 29.06 -6.43
C LYS A 24 8.87 29.62 -7.00
N ASN A 25 7.86 28.79 -7.24
CA ASN A 25 6.58 29.24 -7.75
C ASN A 25 5.87 30.21 -6.78
N LYS A 26 5.05 31.12 -7.30
CA LYS A 26 4.21 32.00 -6.48
C LYS A 26 3.33 31.19 -5.52
N LYS A 27 2.73 30.10 -6.01
CA LYS A 27 2.05 29.09 -5.17
C LYS A 27 3.02 27.93 -4.97
N LYS A 28 3.64 27.90 -3.79
CA LYS A 28 4.58 26.85 -3.42
C LYS A 28 3.86 25.52 -3.24
N SER A 29 4.45 24.42 -3.70
CA SER A 29 3.92 23.06 -3.52
C SER A 29 5.07 22.07 -3.34
N LEU A 30 4.78 20.97 -2.65
CA LEU A 30 5.65 19.79 -2.57
C LEU A 30 4.84 18.57 -2.97
N PRO A 31 5.38 17.66 -3.79
CA PRO A 31 4.75 16.37 -4.07
C PRO A 31 4.54 15.57 -2.78
N THR A 32 3.37 14.95 -2.65
CA THR A 32 2.98 14.20 -1.44
C THR A 32 3.89 13.00 -1.16
N GLN A 33 4.58 12.47 -2.16
CA GLN A 33 5.54 11.37 -2.01
C GLN A 33 6.62 11.65 -0.94
N TYR A 34 7.00 12.92 -0.75
CA TYR A 34 7.99 13.33 0.26
C TYR A 34 7.47 13.29 1.69
N LEU A 35 6.16 13.09 1.87
CA LEU A 35 5.54 12.90 3.19
C LEU A 35 5.57 11.44 3.66
N TYR A 36 5.98 10.48 2.81
CA TYR A 36 5.95 9.06 3.09
C TYR A 36 7.33 8.45 3.39
N ASP A 37 8.19 9.21 4.07
CA ASP A 37 9.39 8.66 4.70
C ASP A 37 9.03 7.79 5.93
N ASP A 38 10.03 7.32 6.65
CA ASP A 38 9.80 6.46 7.82
C ASP A 38 9.01 7.15 8.94
N LEU A 39 9.23 8.45 9.14
CA LEU A 39 8.49 9.25 10.13
C LEU A 39 7.08 9.55 9.63
N GLY A 40 6.94 10.02 8.40
CA GLY A 40 5.65 10.32 7.79
C GLY A 40 4.74 9.10 7.71
N SER A 41 5.29 7.93 7.38
CA SER A 41 4.52 6.66 7.41
C SER A 41 4.00 6.34 8.81
N LYS A 42 4.78 6.63 9.86
CA LYS A 42 4.32 6.44 11.25
C LYS A 42 3.24 7.45 11.62
N LEU A 43 3.46 8.73 11.29
CA LEU A 43 2.49 9.79 11.55
C LEU A 43 1.16 9.54 10.82
N PHE A 44 1.21 9.00 9.60
CA PHE A 44 0.00 8.62 8.87
C PHE A 44 -0.79 7.52 9.57
N GLU A 45 -0.15 6.49 10.14
CA GLU A 45 -0.83 5.48 10.95
C GLU A 45 -1.50 6.13 12.20
N GLU A 46 -0.85 7.11 12.84
CA GLU A 46 -1.43 7.86 13.96
C GLU A 46 -2.64 8.71 13.51
N ILE A 47 -2.56 9.38 12.35
CA ILE A 47 -3.70 10.10 11.74
C ILE A 47 -4.88 9.17 11.49
N CYS A 48 -4.65 7.94 11.04
CA CYS A 48 -5.73 6.98 10.80
C CYS A 48 -6.52 6.60 12.06
N GLU A 49 -5.96 6.82 13.25
CA GLU A 49 -6.62 6.55 14.53
C GLU A 49 -7.40 7.77 15.08
N THR A 50 -7.25 8.97 14.48
CA THR A 50 -7.98 10.17 14.90
C THR A 50 -9.45 10.11 14.49
N GLU A 51 -10.33 10.81 15.22
CA GLU A 51 -11.77 10.86 14.91
C GLU A 51 -12.03 11.55 13.57
N GLU A 52 -11.30 12.62 13.28
CA GLU A 52 -11.44 13.43 12.07
C GLU A 52 -11.11 12.65 10.80
N TYR A 53 -10.16 11.71 10.87
CA TYR A 53 -9.77 10.90 9.71
C TYR A 53 -10.60 9.61 9.62
N TYR A 54 -11.91 9.78 9.43
CA TYR A 54 -12.86 8.65 9.37
C TYR A 54 -12.71 7.74 8.15
N LEU A 55 -12.04 8.20 7.08
CA LEU A 55 -11.94 7.49 5.80
C LEU A 55 -11.42 6.06 5.94
N THR A 56 -10.35 5.86 6.71
CA THR A 56 -9.76 4.52 6.92
C THR A 56 -10.75 3.57 7.61
N ARG A 57 -11.51 4.07 8.59
CA ARG A 57 -12.52 3.28 9.30
C ARG A 57 -13.69 2.93 8.41
N THR A 58 -14.19 3.90 7.63
CA THR A 58 -15.29 3.69 6.67
C THR A 58 -14.91 2.70 5.59
N GLU A 59 -13.72 2.84 5.00
CA GLU A 59 -13.21 1.92 4.00
C GLU A 59 -13.09 0.49 4.56
N LYS A 60 -12.58 0.35 5.79
CA LYS A 60 -12.52 -0.94 6.47
C LYS A 60 -13.91 -1.56 6.63
N GLN A 61 -14.90 -0.78 7.07
CA GLN A 61 -16.29 -1.24 7.20
C GLN A 61 -16.89 -1.69 5.85
N ILE A 62 -16.67 -0.91 4.78
CA ILE A 62 -17.11 -1.27 3.44
C ILE A 62 -16.51 -2.59 3.00
N LEU A 63 -15.20 -2.78 3.20
CA LEU A 63 -14.52 -4.02 2.87
C LEU A 63 -15.03 -5.21 3.71
N GLU A 64 -15.23 -5.03 5.01
CA GLU A 64 -15.76 -6.08 5.90
C GLU A 64 -17.14 -6.54 5.48
N LEU A 65 -18.01 -5.62 5.07
CA LEU A 65 -19.38 -5.92 4.62
C LEU A 65 -19.40 -6.59 3.24
N ASN A 66 -18.58 -6.14 2.30
CA ASN A 66 -18.69 -6.53 0.90
C ASN A 66 -17.59 -7.52 0.44
N ALA A 67 -16.58 -7.80 1.26
CA ALA A 67 -15.44 -8.64 0.84
C ALA A 67 -15.86 -10.03 0.34
N SER A 68 -16.94 -10.61 0.89
CA SER A 68 -17.41 -11.92 0.45
C SER A 68 -18.02 -11.86 -0.94
N ASP A 69 -18.78 -10.82 -1.25
CA ASP A 69 -19.45 -10.64 -2.54
C ASP A 69 -18.41 -10.30 -3.62
N ILE A 70 -17.46 -9.39 -3.31
CA ILE A 70 -16.34 -9.07 -4.20
C ILE A 70 -15.55 -10.34 -4.57
N VAL A 71 -15.20 -11.14 -3.57
CA VAL A 71 -14.42 -12.38 -3.80
C VAL A 71 -15.25 -13.41 -4.57
N ASN A 72 -16.55 -13.49 -4.34
CA ASN A 72 -17.43 -14.41 -5.08
C ASN A 72 -17.52 -14.06 -6.55
N GLU A 73 -17.57 -12.77 -6.86
CA GLU A 73 -17.69 -12.27 -8.23
C GLU A 73 -16.38 -12.41 -9.02
N VAL A 74 -15.24 -12.07 -8.39
CA VAL A 74 -13.95 -11.99 -9.09
C VAL A 74 -13.13 -13.29 -8.98
N LEU A 75 -13.17 -13.99 -7.84
CA LEU A 75 -12.35 -15.19 -7.53
C LEU A 75 -10.86 -15.02 -7.91
N PRO A 76 -10.17 -14.00 -7.44
CA PRO A 76 -8.84 -13.66 -7.91
C PRO A 76 -7.81 -14.70 -7.46
N SER A 77 -6.88 -15.06 -8.35
CA SER A 77 -5.65 -15.80 -8.04
C SER A 77 -4.48 -14.88 -7.68
N GLU A 78 -4.59 -13.61 -8.11
CA GLU A 78 -3.62 -12.56 -7.87
C GLU A 78 -4.31 -11.26 -7.48
N ILE A 79 -3.71 -10.52 -6.55
CA ILE A 79 -4.14 -9.17 -6.15
C ILE A 79 -2.92 -8.25 -6.22
N PHE A 80 -3.07 -7.13 -6.92
CA PHE A 80 -2.08 -6.07 -6.97
C PHE A 80 -2.64 -4.82 -6.31
N GLU A 81 -1.96 -4.27 -5.29
CA GLU A 81 -2.41 -3.09 -4.56
C GLU A 81 -1.38 -1.97 -4.64
N PHE A 82 -1.80 -0.84 -5.23
CA PHE A 82 -1.02 0.39 -5.26
C PHE A 82 -1.20 1.17 -3.95
N GLY A 83 -0.08 1.62 -3.37
CA GLY A 83 -0.12 2.31 -2.08
C GLY A 83 -0.60 1.41 -0.95
N SER A 84 -0.11 0.18 -0.93
CA SER A 84 -0.58 -0.86 -0.02
C SER A 84 -0.41 -0.53 1.48
N GLY A 85 0.47 0.40 1.81
CA GLY A 85 0.76 0.73 3.19
C GLY A 85 1.12 -0.51 4.01
N SER A 86 0.50 -0.67 5.17
CA SER A 86 0.64 -1.85 6.04
C SER A 86 -0.26 -3.03 5.65
N SER A 87 -1.10 -2.90 4.62
CA SER A 87 -2.08 -3.90 4.13
C SER A 87 -3.09 -4.39 5.20
N LYS A 88 -3.27 -3.63 6.27
CA LYS A 88 -4.22 -3.99 7.35
C LYS A 88 -5.66 -4.12 6.84
N LYS A 89 -6.09 -3.25 5.93
CA LYS A 89 -7.43 -3.27 5.34
C LYS A 89 -7.60 -4.43 4.38
N THR A 90 -6.66 -4.61 3.47
CA THR A 90 -6.67 -5.64 2.42
C THR A 90 -6.59 -7.05 2.98
N LYS A 91 -6.06 -7.21 4.20
CA LYS A 91 -6.05 -8.48 4.95
C LYS A 91 -7.44 -9.13 5.02
N THR A 92 -8.52 -8.34 5.15
CA THR A 92 -9.90 -8.84 5.16
C THR A 92 -10.23 -9.52 3.84
N LEU A 93 -9.92 -8.87 2.71
CA LEU A 93 -10.16 -9.41 1.38
C LEU A 93 -9.32 -10.67 1.13
N ILE A 94 -8.02 -10.60 1.43
CA ILE A 94 -7.09 -11.74 1.31
C ILE A 94 -7.60 -12.95 2.08
N GLY A 95 -8.08 -12.75 3.32
CA GLY A 95 -8.63 -13.83 4.13
C GLY A 95 -9.86 -14.49 3.53
N LYS A 96 -10.72 -13.74 2.82
CA LYS A 96 -11.88 -14.28 2.12
C LYS A 96 -11.47 -15.06 0.86
N VAL A 97 -10.49 -14.55 0.10
CA VAL A 97 -9.95 -15.26 -1.08
C VAL A 97 -9.37 -16.61 -0.68
N LEU A 98 -8.51 -16.64 0.36
CA LEU A 98 -7.84 -17.86 0.81
C LEU A 98 -8.80 -18.93 1.35
N LYS A 99 -9.98 -18.54 1.83
CA LYS A 99 -11.04 -19.49 2.21
C LYS A 99 -11.67 -20.20 1.01
N LYS A 100 -11.64 -19.60 -0.17
CA LYS A 100 -12.20 -20.13 -1.41
C LYS A 100 -11.16 -20.73 -2.31
N ASN A 101 -10.06 -20.04 -2.53
CA ASN A 101 -8.93 -20.45 -3.34
C ASN A 101 -7.85 -21.10 -2.48
N ARG A 102 -7.19 -22.12 -3.02
CA ARG A 102 -6.09 -22.81 -2.32
C ARG A 102 -4.82 -21.97 -2.25
N THR A 103 -4.63 -21.05 -3.21
CA THR A 103 -3.41 -20.21 -3.31
C THR A 103 -3.78 -18.79 -3.76
N LEU A 104 -3.01 -17.80 -3.29
CA LEU A 104 -3.12 -16.40 -3.69
C LEU A 104 -1.74 -15.78 -3.75
N THR A 105 -1.45 -15.03 -4.82
CA THR A 105 -0.30 -14.13 -4.88
C THR A 105 -0.77 -12.70 -4.64
N TYR A 106 -0.17 -12.05 -3.66
CA TYR A 106 -0.45 -10.64 -3.35
C TYR A 106 0.78 -9.79 -3.60
N PHE A 107 0.64 -8.79 -4.46
CA PHE A 107 1.66 -7.81 -4.80
C PHE A 107 1.41 -6.53 -4.00
N SER A 108 2.25 -6.28 -3.02
CA SER A 108 2.24 -5.07 -2.20
C SER A 108 3.17 -4.04 -2.84
N PHE A 109 2.60 -3.00 -3.45
CA PHE A 109 3.34 -1.92 -4.09
C PHE A 109 3.25 -0.65 -3.24
N ASP A 110 4.39 -0.09 -2.84
CA ASP A 110 4.45 1.15 -2.05
C ASP A 110 5.79 1.87 -2.25
N ILE A 111 5.80 3.18 -2.03
CA ILE A 111 7.02 3.98 -2.02
C ILE A 111 7.84 3.77 -0.73
N SER A 112 7.16 3.46 0.37
CA SER A 112 7.75 3.28 1.71
C SER A 112 8.21 1.85 1.93
N VAL A 113 9.52 1.64 2.01
CA VAL A 113 10.11 0.34 2.39
C VAL A 113 9.62 -0.14 3.76
N LYS A 114 9.40 0.81 4.68
CA LYS A 114 8.88 0.49 6.02
C LYS A 114 7.46 -0.04 5.94
N ALA A 115 6.58 0.61 5.17
CA ALA A 115 5.22 0.15 4.94
C ALA A 115 5.20 -1.25 4.31
N LEU A 116 6.01 -1.52 3.29
CA LEU A 116 6.15 -2.84 2.68
C LEU A 116 6.59 -3.92 3.68
N ARG A 117 7.53 -3.62 4.56
CA ARG A 117 7.95 -4.55 5.63
C ARG A 117 6.84 -4.82 6.64
N MET A 118 6.03 -3.80 6.96
CA MET A 118 4.86 -3.94 7.84
C MET A 118 3.80 -4.81 7.16
N SER A 119 3.48 -4.56 5.88
CA SER A 119 2.59 -5.39 5.08
C SER A 119 3.01 -6.86 5.11
N TYR A 120 4.27 -7.14 4.82
CA TYR A 120 4.79 -8.51 4.86
C TYR A 120 4.61 -9.16 6.25
N LYS A 121 4.96 -8.43 7.32
CA LYS A 121 4.83 -8.92 8.70
C LYS A 121 3.38 -9.25 9.07
N GLU A 122 2.43 -8.44 8.58
CA GLU A 122 0.99 -8.65 8.79
C GLU A 122 0.46 -9.86 8.01
N LEU A 123 0.89 -10.01 6.76
CA LEU A 123 0.30 -10.96 5.83
C LEU A 123 0.95 -12.35 5.86
N ASN A 124 2.26 -12.42 6.10
CA ASN A 124 3.01 -13.68 6.05
C ASN A 124 2.54 -14.74 7.07
N LYS A 125 1.80 -14.32 8.10
CA LYS A 125 1.26 -15.21 9.13
C LYS A 125 -0.12 -15.77 8.81
N ILE A 126 -0.79 -15.26 7.77
CA ILE A 126 -2.18 -15.61 7.48
C ILE A 126 -2.30 -17.04 6.96
N SER A 127 -1.46 -17.41 6.01
CA SER A 127 -1.49 -18.74 5.41
C SER A 127 -0.20 -19.04 4.65
N LYS A 128 0.20 -20.31 4.63
CA LYS A 128 1.28 -20.82 3.76
C LYS A 128 0.89 -20.78 2.26
N SER A 129 -0.39 -20.68 1.98
CA SER A 129 -0.93 -20.56 0.62
C SER A 129 -0.94 -19.14 0.09
N LEU A 130 -0.53 -18.16 0.90
CA LEU A 130 -0.35 -16.76 0.51
C LEU A 130 1.11 -16.51 0.14
N ARG A 131 1.34 -16.12 -1.12
CA ARG A 131 2.62 -15.58 -1.56
C ARG A 131 2.56 -14.07 -1.54
N VAL A 132 3.39 -13.41 -0.73
CA VAL A 132 3.49 -11.96 -0.67
C VAL A 132 4.74 -11.52 -1.43
N GLN A 133 4.56 -10.65 -2.43
CA GLN A 133 5.64 -10.00 -3.17
C GLN A 133 5.65 -8.52 -2.84
N LEU A 134 6.82 -8.00 -2.52
CA LEU A 134 7.01 -6.61 -2.11
C LEU A 134 7.68 -5.84 -3.25
N ILE A 135 7.05 -4.78 -3.70
CA ILE A 135 7.50 -3.97 -4.82
C ILE A 135 7.62 -2.53 -4.33
N LYS A 136 8.83 -1.99 -4.36
CA LYS A 136 9.07 -0.58 -4.09
C LYS A 136 8.99 0.22 -5.37
N GLY A 137 8.17 1.24 -5.42
CA GLY A 137 8.07 2.14 -6.56
C GLY A 137 7.21 3.35 -6.27
N ASP A 138 7.26 4.31 -7.17
CA ASP A 138 6.39 5.49 -7.20
C ASP A 138 5.48 5.38 -8.41
N PHE A 139 4.16 5.30 -8.20
CA PHE A 139 3.18 5.16 -9.28
C PHE A 139 2.87 6.48 -10.01
N ASN A 140 3.50 7.59 -9.59
CA ASN A 140 3.43 8.88 -10.30
C ASN A 140 4.59 9.09 -11.28
N ASN A 141 5.51 8.13 -11.39
CA ASN A 141 6.69 8.20 -12.27
C ASN A 141 6.74 7.02 -13.20
#